data_b8d7480c92dae315c05547a6b7a0b513
#
_entry.id   b8d7480c92dae315c05547a6b7a0b513
#
_cell.length_a   1.000
_cell.length_b   1.000
_cell.length_c   1.000
_cell.angle_alpha   90.00
_cell.angle_beta   90.00
_cell.angle_gamma   90.00
#
_symmetry.space_group_name_H-M   'P 1'
#
loop_
_entity.id
_entity.type
_entity.pdbx_description
1 polymer ?
#
loop_
_entity_poly.entity_id
_entity_poly.type
_entity_poly.pdbx_seq_one_letter_code
_entity_poly.pdbx_strand_id
1 'polypeptide(L)'
;LHYDIEELAEAAGGHWQILTGCRKGHVRQALEVDGIEAADRELRRLVDLFGADRVTVELTHHGVPEDDERNASLAKLAEMHRLPMIASTAAHFANPERRRLAMAMASVRARRSLDDTSGWLAPTGGGHLRSGEEMSRLFAQYPNAVTAAAELGRECAFDLKLIAPQLPPFDVPDGYTEASWLRRLTMDGAQRRYGSPEQRPDAYRQIE
;
A
#
# COMPACT_ATOMS: atom_id res chain seq x y z
N LEU A 1 -3.21 15.20 -0.25
CA LEU A 1 -1.94 15.35 0.43
C LEU A 1 -0.85 15.30 -0.62
N HIS A 2 -0.01 16.29 -0.66
CA HIS A 2 1.18 16.36 -1.51
C HIS A 2 2.37 16.40 -0.55
N TYR A 3 3.35 15.58 -0.81
CA TYR A 3 4.60 15.55 -0.05
C TYR A 3 5.73 15.91 -1.00
N ASP A 4 6.67 16.69 -0.51
CA ASP A 4 7.93 16.94 -1.21
C ASP A 4 8.81 15.70 -1.08
N ILE A 5 9.43 15.26 -2.16
CA ILE A 5 10.22 14.03 -2.17
C ILE A 5 11.55 14.22 -1.41
N GLU A 6 12.09 15.43 -1.41
CA GLU A 6 13.28 15.80 -0.67
C GLU A 6 13.03 15.76 0.84
N GLU A 7 11.86 16.27 1.30
CA GLU A 7 11.43 16.14 2.70
C GLU A 7 11.23 14.67 3.11
N LEU A 8 10.69 13.83 2.20
CA LEU A 8 10.56 12.40 2.44
C LEU A 8 11.90 11.70 2.54
N ALA A 9 12.88 12.06 1.72
CA ALA A 9 14.23 11.51 1.77
C ALA A 9 14.95 11.87 3.08
N GLU A 10 14.80 13.10 3.55
CA GLU A 10 15.31 13.54 4.85
C GLU A 10 14.65 12.74 5.98
N ALA A 11 13.33 12.63 5.97
CA ALA A 11 12.59 11.87 6.98
C ALA A 11 12.90 10.37 6.97
N ALA A 12 13.23 9.80 5.80
CA ALA A 12 13.61 8.39 5.67
C ALA A 12 14.90 8.06 6.45
N GLY A 13 15.85 8.99 6.56
CA GLY A 13 17.05 8.84 7.35
C GLY A 13 17.87 7.58 7.03
N GLY A 14 17.77 7.04 5.82
CA GLY A 14 18.39 5.79 5.41
C GLY A 14 17.70 4.51 5.90
N HIS A 15 16.52 4.62 6.53
CA HIS A 15 15.79 3.47 7.09
C HIS A 15 14.72 2.88 6.15
N TRP A 16 14.37 3.59 5.09
CA TRP A 16 13.33 3.13 4.18
C TRP A 16 13.91 2.34 3.01
N GLN A 17 13.16 1.34 2.55
CA GLN A 17 13.37 0.71 1.27
C GLN A 17 12.41 1.32 0.25
N ILE A 18 12.96 1.81 -0.85
CA ILE A 18 12.23 2.54 -1.88
C ILE A 18 12.01 1.63 -3.09
N LEU A 19 10.75 1.41 -3.45
CA LEU A 19 10.39 0.76 -4.71
C LEU A 19 10.09 1.83 -5.75
N THR A 20 10.48 1.58 -7.01
CA THR A 20 10.21 2.53 -8.11
C THR A 20 8.73 2.73 -8.40
N GLY A 21 7.90 1.88 -7.84
CA GLY A 21 6.45 2.01 -7.85
C GLY A 21 5.77 1.44 -9.09
N CYS A 22 4.48 1.23 -8.95
CA CYS A 22 3.62 0.76 -10.03
C CYS A 22 3.17 1.92 -10.95
N ARG A 23 2.01 1.83 -11.56
CA ARG A 23 1.43 2.78 -12.53
C ARG A 23 1.54 4.27 -12.16
N LYS A 24 1.60 4.60 -10.88
CA LYS A 24 1.71 5.99 -10.38
C LYS A 24 3.13 6.36 -9.93
N GLY A 25 4.08 5.44 -10.02
CA GLY A 25 5.47 5.69 -9.68
C GLY A 25 6.14 6.59 -10.73
N HIS A 26 6.99 7.51 -10.31
CA HIS A 26 7.62 8.50 -11.17
C HIS A 26 8.44 7.85 -12.29
N VAL A 27 9.22 6.82 -11.98
CA VAL A 27 10.04 6.10 -12.98
C VAL A 27 9.16 5.47 -14.07
N ARG A 28 8.08 4.79 -13.66
CA ARG A 28 7.17 4.16 -14.61
C ARG A 28 6.37 5.18 -15.42
N GLN A 29 5.90 6.26 -14.81
CA GLN A 29 5.21 7.33 -15.55
C GLN A 29 6.12 7.98 -16.58
N ALA A 30 7.36 8.29 -16.21
CA ALA A 30 8.35 8.84 -17.12
C ALA A 30 8.64 7.88 -18.29
N LEU A 31 8.74 6.58 -18.03
CA LEU A 31 8.91 5.56 -19.07
C LEU A 31 7.73 5.55 -20.08
N GLU A 32 6.50 5.61 -19.56
CA GLU A 32 5.28 5.52 -20.38
C GLU A 32 5.02 6.78 -21.21
N VAL A 33 5.41 7.96 -20.73
CA VAL A 33 5.12 9.24 -21.37
C VAL A 33 6.29 9.74 -22.21
N ASP A 34 7.50 9.69 -21.68
CA ASP A 34 8.69 10.36 -22.24
C ASP A 34 9.82 9.38 -22.60
N GLY A 35 9.60 8.09 -22.40
CA GLY A 35 10.54 7.03 -22.80
C GLY A 35 11.65 6.75 -21.77
N ILE A 36 12.60 5.88 -22.18
CA ILE A 36 13.58 5.27 -21.29
C ILE A 36 14.58 6.29 -20.69
N GLU A 37 14.94 7.33 -21.44
CA GLU A 37 15.86 8.37 -20.96
C GLU A 37 15.23 9.22 -19.84
N ALA A 38 13.92 9.44 -19.90
CA ALA A 38 13.20 10.12 -18.83
C ALA A 38 13.09 9.24 -17.60
N ALA A 39 12.78 7.95 -17.77
CA ALA A 39 12.77 6.98 -16.69
C ALA A 39 14.14 6.83 -16.01
N ASP A 40 15.22 6.87 -16.79
CA ASP A 40 16.58 6.87 -16.29
C ASP A 40 16.87 8.06 -15.39
N ARG A 41 16.46 9.27 -15.79
CA ARG A 41 16.63 10.48 -14.96
C ARG A 41 15.87 10.36 -13.63
N GLU A 42 14.63 9.89 -13.67
CA GLU A 42 13.83 9.71 -12.44
C GLU A 42 14.42 8.60 -11.53
N LEU A 43 14.95 7.52 -12.11
CA LEU A 43 15.62 6.48 -11.34
C LEU A 43 16.89 7.01 -10.66
N ARG A 44 17.72 7.77 -11.38
CA ARG A 44 18.89 8.43 -10.78
C ARG A 44 18.50 9.37 -9.65
N ARG A 45 17.46 10.17 -9.85
CA ARG A 45 16.96 11.05 -8.78
C ARG A 45 16.60 10.28 -7.50
N LEU A 46 15.95 9.12 -7.63
CA LEU A 46 15.68 8.27 -6.47
C LEU A 46 16.96 7.77 -5.82
N VAL A 47 17.95 7.34 -6.63
CA VAL A 47 19.25 6.87 -6.13
C VAL A 47 20.01 8.00 -5.43
N ASP A 48 20.00 9.20 -5.98
CA ASP A 48 20.67 10.36 -5.40
C ASP A 48 20.06 10.78 -4.04
N LEU A 49 18.72 10.66 -3.93
CA LEU A 49 18.01 11.04 -2.71
C LEU A 49 18.07 9.98 -1.60
N PHE A 50 17.96 8.70 -1.95
CA PHE A 50 17.78 7.63 -0.96
C PHE A 50 18.99 6.70 -0.83
N GLY A 51 19.92 6.72 -1.79
CA GLY A 51 21.04 5.79 -1.88
C GLY A 51 20.74 4.55 -2.72
N ALA A 52 21.74 4.05 -3.45
CA ALA A 52 21.59 2.89 -4.35
C ALA A 52 21.25 1.59 -3.59
N ASP A 53 21.66 1.46 -2.34
CA ASP A 53 21.37 0.32 -1.46
C ASP A 53 19.91 0.33 -0.94
N ARG A 54 19.21 1.44 -1.11
CA ARG A 54 17.82 1.64 -0.67
C ARG A 54 16.80 1.67 -1.80
N VAL A 55 17.25 1.68 -3.06
CA VAL A 55 16.37 1.74 -4.22
C VAL A 55 16.29 0.38 -4.90
N THR A 56 15.08 -0.10 -5.11
CA THR A 56 14.79 -1.37 -5.81
C THR A 56 13.81 -1.12 -6.94
N VAL A 57 14.13 -1.64 -8.12
CA VAL A 57 13.25 -1.55 -9.29
C VAL A 57 12.10 -2.55 -9.14
N GLU A 58 10.87 -2.07 -9.23
CA GLU A 58 9.66 -2.88 -9.10
C GLU A 58 9.09 -3.25 -10.47
N LEU A 59 8.99 -4.54 -10.74
CA LEU A 59 8.33 -5.11 -11.89
C LEU A 59 6.90 -5.51 -11.53
N THR A 60 5.93 -5.14 -12.36
CA THR A 60 4.52 -5.48 -12.16
C THR A 60 3.91 -6.02 -13.45
N HIS A 61 2.96 -6.95 -13.33
CA HIS A 61 2.27 -7.50 -14.48
C HIS A 61 0.78 -7.68 -14.16
N HIS A 62 -0.06 -6.89 -14.79
CA HIS A 62 -1.51 -6.88 -14.57
C HIS A 62 -2.31 -7.45 -15.76
N GLY A 63 -1.63 -7.98 -16.77
CA GLY A 63 -2.25 -8.55 -17.97
C GLY A 63 -2.63 -7.51 -19.00
N VAL A 64 -1.92 -6.39 -19.07
CA VAL A 64 -1.97 -5.45 -20.19
C VAL A 64 -0.89 -5.83 -21.21
N PRO A 65 -1.14 -5.63 -22.52
CA PRO A 65 -0.21 -6.01 -23.58
C PRO A 65 1.20 -5.42 -23.42
N GLU A 66 1.31 -4.23 -22.86
CA GLU A 66 2.55 -3.49 -22.69
C GLU A 66 3.38 -3.92 -21.47
N ASP A 67 2.87 -4.82 -20.63
CA ASP A 67 3.56 -5.21 -19.39
C ASP A 67 4.94 -5.82 -19.63
N ASP A 68 5.08 -6.68 -20.65
CA ASP A 68 6.35 -7.35 -20.95
C ASP A 68 7.41 -6.37 -21.47
N GLU A 69 7.07 -5.47 -22.40
CA GLU A 69 7.97 -4.45 -22.94
C GLU A 69 8.40 -3.47 -21.86
N ARG A 70 7.46 -3.08 -21.01
CA ARG A 70 7.72 -2.20 -19.87
C ARG A 70 8.66 -2.85 -18.87
N ASN A 71 8.40 -4.10 -18.50
CA ASN A 71 9.26 -4.84 -17.58
C ASN A 71 10.66 -5.04 -18.16
N ALA A 72 10.78 -5.29 -19.46
CA ALA A 72 12.08 -5.38 -20.12
C ALA A 72 12.87 -4.05 -20.05
N SER A 73 12.17 -2.92 -20.24
CA SER A 73 12.79 -1.59 -20.12
C SER A 73 13.22 -1.28 -18.69
N LEU A 74 12.39 -1.59 -17.69
CA LEU A 74 12.71 -1.42 -16.27
C LEU A 74 13.87 -2.33 -15.83
N ALA A 75 13.89 -3.59 -16.30
CA ALA A 75 14.97 -4.51 -16.01
C ALA A 75 16.31 -4.01 -16.60
N LYS A 76 16.29 -3.49 -17.83
CA LYS A 76 17.47 -2.86 -18.45
C LYS A 76 18.00 -1.69 -17.63
N LEU A 77 17.12 -0.82 -17.10
CA LEU A 77 17.51 0.28 -16.23
C LEU A 77 18.12 -0.23 -14.91
N ALA A 78 17.53 -1.26 -14.31
CA ALA A 78 18.07 -1.88 -13.11
C ALA A 78 19.49 -2.43 -13.32
N GLU A 79 19.72 -3.13 -14.43
CA GLU A 79 21.05 -3.66 -14.81
C GLU A 79 22.06 -2.53 -15.03
N MET A 80 21.67 -1.48 -15.77
CA MET A 80 22.56 -0.34 -16.04
C MET A 80 23.04 0.35 -14.75
N HIS A 81 22.16 0.46 -13.77
CA HIS A 81 22.45 1.09 -12.47
C HIS A 81 22.89 0.10 -11.40
N ARG A 82 22.96 -1.20 -11.71
CA ARG A 82 23.29 -2.29 -10.75
C ARG A 82 22.37 -2.29 -9.54
N LEU A 83 21.09 -1.99 -9.74
CA LEU A 83 20.08 -1.99 -8.71
C LEU A 83 19.37 -3.36 -8.62
N PRO A 84 18.93 -3.75 -7.43
CA PRO A 84 18.10 -4.93 -7.27
C PRO A 84 16.74 -4.76 -7.97
N MET A 85 16.14 -5.88 -8.39
CA MET A 85 14.78 -5.93 -8.95
C MET A 85 13.91 -6.85 -8.12
N ILE A 86 12.66 -6.46 -7.94
CA ILE A 86 11.62 -7.33 -7.37
C ILE A 86 10.41 -7.41 -8.29
N ALA A 87 9.69 -8.53 -8.20
CA ALA A 87 8.37 -8.70 -8.82
C ALA A 87 7.29 -8.58 -7.76
N SER A 88 6.35 -7.66 -7.96
CA SER A 88 5.22 -7.47 -7.05
C SER A 88 3.88 -7.65 -7.75
N THR A 89 2.85 -7.94 -6.97
CA THR A 89 1.47 -7.96 -7.49
C THR A 89 0.91 -6.56 -7.67
N ALA A 90 1.47 -5.55 -7.01
CA ALA A 90 0.87 -4.21 -6.86
C ALA A 90 -0.65 -4.30 -6.64
N ALA A 91 -1.06 -5.16 -5.68
CA ALA A 91 -2.45 -5.57 -5.50
C ALA A 91 -3.33 -4.42 -5.01
N HIS A 92 -4.47 -4.26 -5.65
CA HIS A 92 -5.53 -3.34 -5.25
C HIS A 92 -6.72 -4.03 -4.58
N PHE A 93 -6.81 -5.36 -4.68
CA PHE A 93 -7.88 -6.18 -4.10
C PHE A 93 -7.37 -7.62 -3.88
N ALA A 94 -8.07 -8.37 -3.01
CA ALA A 94 -7.60 -9.67 -2.54
C ALA A 94 -7.68 -10.77 -3.61
N ASN A 95 -8.78 -10.83 -4.37
CA ASN A 95 -9.05 -11.84 -5.40
C ASN A 95 -9.82 -11.21 -6.58
N PRO A 96 -9.90 -11.87 -7.75
CA PRO A 96 -10.56 -11.32 -8.94
C PRO A 96 -12.01 -10.88 -8.74
N GLU A 97 -12.78 -11.58 -7.89
CA GLU A 97 -14.19 -11.27 -7.61
C GLU A 97 -14.37 -9.91 -6.93
N ARG A 98 -13.34 -9.47 -6.18
CA ARG A 98 -13.34 -8.17 -5.48
C ARG A 98 -13.08 -6.97 -6.40
N ARG A 99 -12.75 -7.20 -7.66
CA ARG A 99 -12.54 -6.12 -8.64
C ARG A 99 -13.71 -5.13 -8.68
N ARG A 100 -14.95 -5.64 -8.72
CA ARG A 100 -16.15 -4.77 -8.78
C ARG A 100 -16.25 -3.85 -7.56
N LEU A 101 -15.96 -4.38 -6.38
CA LEU A 101 -15.94 -3.59 -5.15
C LEU A 101 -14.82 -2.53 -5.19
N ALA A 102 -13.61 -2.91 -5.64
CA ALA A 102 -12.51 -1.98 -5.79
C ALA A 102 -12.83 -0.83 -6.78
N MET A 103 -13.50 -1.15 -7.88
CA MET A 103 -14.00 -0.14 -8.84
C MET A 103 -15.01 0.81 -8.20
N ALA A 104 -15.99 0.29 -7.46
CA ALA A 104 -16.96 1.11 -6.74
C ALA A 104 -16.29 2.04 -5.72
N MET A 105 -15.34 1.52 -4.94
CA MET A 105 -14.57 2.32 -3.99
C MET A 105 -13.72 3.41 -4.68
N ALA A 106 -13.12 3.10 -5.83
CA ALA A 106 -12.38 4.08 -6.62
C ALA A 106 -13.29 5.20 -7.13
N SER A 107 -14.50 4.88 -7.57
CA SER A 107 -15.52 5.86 -8.02
C SER A 107 -15.97 6.75 -6.87
N VAL A 108 -16.24 6.18 -5.69
CA VAL A 108 -16.55 6.95 -4.47
C VAL A 108 -15.40 7.91 -4.13
N ARG A 109 -14.16 7.43 -4.15
CA ARG A 109 -12.96 8.25 -3.91
C ARG A 109 -12.81 9.37 -4.94
N ALA A 110 -13.09 9.08 -6.21
CA ALA A 110 -13.06 10.05 -7.29
C ALA A 110 -14.27 11.00 -7.28
N ARG A 111 -15.32 10.70 -6.51
CA ARG A 111 -16.62 11.39 -6.50
C ARG A 111 -17.23 11.46 -7.90
N ARG A 112 -17.19 10.35 -8.64
CA ARG A 112 -17.68 10.22 -10.02
C ARG A 112 -18.44 8.91 -10.19
N SER A 113 -19.23 8.81 -11.26
CA SER A 113 -19.83 7.55 -11.68
C SER A 113 -18.78 6.56 -12.16
N LEU A 114 -19.13 5.27 -12.25
CA LEU A 114 -18.23 4.26 -12.83
C LEU A 114 -17.85 4.56 -14.27
N ASP A 115 -18.77 5.13 -15.04
CA ASP A 115 -18.55 5.45 -16.45
C ASP A 115 -17.56 6.63 -16.63
N ASP A 116 -17.49 7.53 -15.65
CA ASP A 116 -16.62 8.71 -15.67
C ASP A 116 -15.27 8.49 -14.95
N THR A 117 -14.97 7.27 -14.51
CA THR A 117 -13.75 6.95 -13.74
C THR A 117 -12.65 6.29 -14.56
N SER A 118 -12.70 6.36 -15.90
CA SER A 118 -11.58 5.92 -16.73
C SER A 118 -10.29 6.66 -16.32
N GLY A 119 -9.17 5.94 -16.20
CA GLY A 119 -7.92 6.51 -15.66
C GLY A 119 -7.75 6.40 -14.15
N TRP A 120 -8.83 6.30 -13.35
CA TRP A 120 -8.78 5.97 -11.92
C TRP A 120 -8.83 4.46 -11.68
N LEU A 121 -9.44 3.72 -12.59
CA LEU A 121 -9.59 2.29 -12.51
C LEU A 121 -8.36 1.57 -13.07
N ALA A 122 -8.03 0.42 -12.49
CA ALA A 122 -7.07 -0.47 -13.11
C ALA A 122 -7.63 -0.98 -14.45
N PRO A 123 -6.85 -0.98 -15.53
CA PRO A 123 -7.35 -1.34 -16.87
C PRO A 123 -7.81 -2.80 -16.95
N THR A 124 -7.26 -3.67 -16.10
CA THR A 124 -7.58 -5.11 -16.07
C THR A 124 -7.97 -5.60 -14.68
N GLY A 125 -8.40 -6.86 -14.59
CA GLY A 125 -8.61 -7.58 -13.33
C GLY A 125 -7.32 -8.13 -12.70
N GLY A 126 -6.15 -7.84 -13.27
CA GLY A 126 -4.86 -8.41 -12.85
C GLY A 126 -4.28 -7.89 -11.55
N GLY A 127 -4.83 -6.83 -10.97
CA GLY A 127 -4.34 -6.21 -9.72
C GLY A 127 -4.83 -6.91 -8.44
N HIS A 128 -4.78 -8.24 -8.37
CA HIS A 128 -5.13 -9.03 -7.19
C HIS A 128 -3.91 -9.73 -6.59
N LEU A 129 -4.04 -10.20 -5.35
CA LEU A 129 -3.00 -11.01 -4.72
C LEU A 129 -2.84 -12.34 -5.46
N ARG A 130 -1.60 -12.75 -5.71
CA ARG A 130 -1.25 -14.00 -6.36
C ARG A 130 -0.40 -14.86 -5.45
N SER A 131 -0.49 -16.17 -5.64
CA SER A 131 0.42 -17.12 -5.01
C SER A 131 1.84 -16.99 -5.56
N GLY A 132 2.84 -17.48 -4.80
CA GLY A 132 4.22 -17.51 -5.28
C GLY A 132 4.40 -18.33 -6.55
N GLU A 133 3.60 -19.40 -6.74
CA GLU A 133 3.62 -20.20 -7.97
C GLU A 133 3.09 -19.42 -9.17
N GLU A 134 1.99 -18.67 -9.01
CA GLU A 134 1.47 -17.78 -10.06
C GLU A 134 2.47 -16.68 -10.41
N MET A 135 3.10 -16.07 -9.39
CA MET A 135 4.15 -15.06 -9.59
C MET A 135 5.36 -15.66 -10.34
N SER A 136 5.82 -16.85 -9.96
CA SER A 136 6.94 -17.51 -10.64
C SER A 136 6.64 -17.84 -12.12
N ARG A 137 5.40 -18.19 -12.44
CA ARG A 137 4.97 -18.39 -13.83
C ARG A 137 4.90 -17.07 -14.60
N LEU A 138 4.33 -16.04 -13.99
CA LEU A 138 4.12 -14.74 -14.61
C LEU A 138 5.44 -14.01 -14.88
N PHE A 139 6.42 -14.17 -14.00
CA PHE A 139 7.74 -13.56 -14.09
C PHE A 139 8.82 -14.59 -14.42
N ALA A 140 8.51 -15.61 -15.26
CA ALA A 140 9.45 -16.65 -15.65
C ALA A 140 10.74 -16.10 -16.30
N GLN A 141 10.67 -14.93 -16.95
CA GLN A 141 11.82 -14.23 -17.50
C GLN A 141 12.70 -13.55 -16.43
N TYR A 142 12.16 -13.34 -15.23
CA TYR A 142 12.83 -12.65 -14.10
C TYR A 142 12.73 -13.46 -12.80
N PRO A 143 13.19 -14.72 -12.76
CA PRO A 143 12.96 -15.60 -11.61
C PRO A 143 13.56 -15.05 -10.32
N ASN A 144 14.71 -14.38 -10.42
CA ASN A 144 15.37 -13.75 -9.27
C ASN A 144 14.56 -12.60 -8.67
N ALA A 145 13.75 -11.90 -9.46
CA ALA A 145 12.91 -10.80 -8.94
C ALA A 145 11.79 -11.30 -8.02
N VAL A 146 11.28 -12.50 -8.23
CA VAL A 146 10.28 -13.13 -7.34
C VAL A 146 10.94 -13.55 -6.02
N THR A 147 12.13 -14.16 -6.08
CA THR A 147 12.89 -14.55 -4.89
C THR A 147 13.29 -13.32 -4.06
N ALA A 148 13.84 -12.29 -4.72
CA ALA A 148 14.24 -11.04 -4.09
C ALA A 148 13.05 -10.32 -3.40
N ALA A 149 11.85 -10.38 -3.98
CA ALA A 149 10.64 -9.85 -3.35
C ALA A 149 10.33 -10.54 -2.01
N ALA A 150 10.48 -11.86 -1.95
CA ALA A 150 10.27 -12.62 -0.72
C ALA A 150 11.36 -12.34 0.34
N GLU A 151 12.59 -12.14 -0.07
CA GLU A 151 13.71 -11.78 0.80
C GLU A 151 13.51 -10.38 1.38
N LEU A 152 13.25 -9.39 0.53
CA LEU A 152 12.94 -8.02 0.96
C LEU A 152 11.76 -7.97 1.92
N GLY A 153 10.71 -8.75 1.65
CA GLY A 153 9.56 -8.85 2.55
C GLY A 153 9.91 -9.40 3.94
N ARG A 154 10.88 -10.35 4.04
CA ARG A 154 11.36 -10.85 5.33
C ARG A 154 12.24 -9.82 6.05
N GLU A 155 13.09 -9.10 5.33
CA GLU A 155 13.92 -8.03 5.89
C GLU A 155 13.09 -6.87 6.45
N CYS A 156 12.00 -6.52 5.77
CA CYS A 156 11.08 -5.48 6.22
C CYS A 156 10.06 -5.95 7.28
N ALA A 157 10.03 -7.24 7.61
CA ALA A 157 9.09 -7.77 8.59
C ALA A 157 9.52 -7.39 10.02
N PHE A 158 8.58 -6.92 10.81
CA PHE A 158 8.79 -6.63 12.23
C PHE A 158 7.54 -7.00 13.05
N ASP A 159 7.72 -7.25 14.35
CA ASP A 159 6.60 -7.53 15.24
C ASP A 159 5.90 -6.21 15.62
N LEU A 160 4.64 -6.06 15.19
CA LEU A 160 3.80 -4.90 15.53
C LEU A 160 3.61 -4.69 17.04
N LYS A 161 3.79 -5.73 17.85
CA LYS A 161 3.74 -5.61 19.32
C LYS A 161 4.85 -4.74 19.89
N LEU A 162 5.96 -4.59 19.17
CA LEU A 162 7.05 -3.68 19.54
C LEU A 162 6.65 -2.19 19.45
N ILE A 163 5.61 -1.88 18.69
CA ILE A 163 5.08 -0.53 18.50
C ILE A 163 3.77 -0.35 19.30
N ALA A 164 3.54 -1.15 20.33
CA ALA A 164 2.35 -0.96 21.16
C ALA A 164 2.33 0.48 21.68
N PRO A 165 1.41 1.36 21.22
CA PRO A 165 1.35 2.72 21.72
C PRO A 165 1.02 2.69 23.20
N GLN A 166 1.88 3.24 24.01
CA GLN A 166 1.53 3.56 25.38
C GLN A 166 0.58 4.76 25.33
N LEU A 167 -0.71 4.47 25.46
CA LEU A 167 -1.69 5.53 25.59
C LEU A 167 -1.39 6.31 26.89
N PRO A 168 -1.47 7.63 26.88
CA PRO A 168 -1.30 8.41 28.10
C PRO A 168 -2.31 7.93 29.15
N PRO A 169 -1.87 7.77 30.41
CA PRO A 169 -2.76 7.35 31.49
C PRO A 169 -3.87 8.39 31.66
N PHE A 170 -5.06 7.93 31.92
CA PHE A 170 -6.21 8.78 32.23
C PHE A 170 -6.56 8.64 33.72
N ASP A 171 -6.65 9.75 34.41
CA ASP A 171 -7.02 9.77 35.83
C ASP A 171 -8.46 9.28 35.98
N VAL A 172 -8.62 8.19 36.74
CA VAL A 172 -9.94 7.60 37.05
C VAL A 172 -10.22 7.71 38.53
N PRO A 173 -11.49 7.79 38.95
CA PRO A 173 -11.85 7.78 40.34
C PRO A 173 -11.40 6.50 41.07
N ASP A 174 -11.17 6.62 42.40
CA ASP A 174 -10.81 5.49 43.24
C ASP A 174 -11.78 4.32 43.07
N GLY A 175 -11.24 3.11 42.98
CA GLY A 175 -12.01 1.87 42.78
C GLY A 175 -12.34 1.54 41.32
N TYR A 176 -11.96 2.37 40.36
CA TYR A 176 -12.12 2.10 38.94
C TYR A 176 -10.79 1.83 38.26
N THR A 177 -10.83 1.01 37.20
CA THR A 177 -9.80 0.97 36.14
C THR A 177 -10.26 1.87 34.98
N GLU A 178 -9.35 2.25 34.10
CA GLU A 178 -9.70 3.02 32.89
C GLU A 178 -10.83 2.37 32.09
N ALA A 179 -10.76 1.06 31.89
CA ALA A 179 -11.79 0.28 31.18
C ALA A 179 -13.15 0.29 31.92
N SER A 180 -13.16 0.08 33.23
CA SER A 180 -14.42 0.07 33.99
C SER A 180 -15.03 1.47 34.12
N TRP A 181 -14.20 2.51 34.16
CA TRP A 181 -14.65 3.90 34.17
C TRP A 181 -15.22 4.28 32.82
N LEU A 182 -14.55 3.95 31.72
CA LEU A 182 -15.07 4.15 30.36
C LEU A 182 -16.43 3.46 30.16
N ARG A 183 -16.54 2.19 30.60
CA ARG A 183 -17.82 1.45 30.54
C ARG A 183 -18.91 2.17 31.32
N ARG A 184 -18.62 2.64 32.51
CA ARG A 184 -19.56 3.42 33.33
C ARG A 184 -20.04 4.66 32.62
N LEU A 185 -19.11 5.50 32.14
CA LEU A 185 -19.45 6.73 31.41
C LEU A 185 -20.26 6.45 30.13
N THR A 186 -19.92 5.37 29.42
CA THR A 186 -20.63 4.96 28.21
C THR A 186 -22.08 4.59 28.52
N MET A 187 -22.30 3.79 29.56
CA MET A 187 -23.66 3.39 29.98
C MET A 187 -24.50 4.57 30.48
N ASP A 188 -23.89 5.45 31.27
CA ASP A 188 -24.55 6.69 31.72
C ASP A 188 -24.90 7.60 30.53
N GLY A 189 -24.04 7.66 29.54
CA GLY A 189 -24.26 8.40 28.29
C GLY A 189 -25.36 7.76 27.44
N ALA A 190 -25.37 6.43 27.33
CA ALA A 190 -26.40 5.69 26.60
C ALA A 190 -27.78 5.89 27.22
N GLN A 191 -27.88 5.82 28.54
CA GLN A 191 -29.13 6.06 29.25
C GLN A 191 -29.69 7.46 29.03
N ARG A 192 -28.83 8.48 29.05
CA ARG A 192 -29.25 9.87 28.77
C ARG A 192 -29.71 10.06 27.32
N ARG A 193 -29.10 9.35 26.38
CA ARG A 193 -29.34 9.55 24.93
C ARG A 193 -30.46 8.65 24.38
N TYR A 194 -30.55 7.43 24.86
CA TYR A 194 -31.41 6.38 24.27
C TYR A 194 -32.51 5.90 25.24
N GLY A 195 -32.47 6.30 26.51
CA GLY A 195 -33.35 5.75 27.54
C GLY A 195 -32.81 4.42 28.09
N SER A 196 -33.69 3.63 28.72
CA SER A 196 -33.27 2.38 29.36
C SER A 196 -32.98 1.26 28.34
N PRO A 197 -32.24 0.20 28.72
CA PRO A 197 -31.99 -0.97 27.86
C PRO A 197 -33.27 -1.63 27.33
N GLU A 198 -34.36 -1.60 28.10
CA GLU A 198 -35.64 -2.18 27.70
C GLU A 198 -36.32 -1.33 26.59
N GLN A 199 -36.07 -0.02 26.57
CA GLN A 199 -36.62 0.89 25.54
C GLN A 199 -35.83 0.82 24.23
N ARG A 200 -34.53 0.59 24.28
CA ARG A 200 -33.65 0.57 23.11
C ARG A 200 -32.60 -0.55 23.18
N PRO A 201 -33.06 -1.82 23.20
CA PRO A 201 -32.17 -2.98 23.30
C PRO A 201 -31.17 -3.11 22.14
N ASP A 202 -31.51 -2.55 20.97
CA ASP A 202 -30.65 -2.48 19.78
C ASP A 202 -29.40 -1.62 20.03
N ALA A 203 -29.56 -0.45 20.64
CA ALA A 203 -28.47 0.46 20.95
C ALA A 203 -27.52 -0.15 22.00
N TYR A 204 -28.06 -0.78 23.02
CA TYR A 204 -27.23 -1.39 24.09
C TYR A 204 -26.46 -2.61 23.61
N ARG A 205 -27.02 -3.46 22.73
CA ARG A 205 -26.28 -4.55 22.09
C ARG A 205 -25.10 -4.10 21.23
N GLN A 206 -25.15 -2.87 20.72
CA GLN A 206 -24.06 -2.31 19.92
C GLN A 206 -22.96 -1.67 20.78
N ILE A 207 -23.28 -1.34 22.03
CA ILE A 207 -22.34 -0.75 23.00
C ILE A 207 -21.55 -1.84 23.74
N GLU A 208 -22.13 -3.01 23.96
CA GLU A 208 -21.48 -4.19 24.58
C GLU A 208 -20.52 -4.90 23.63
#